data_0fa0a5638ba6ef9a81735d1a1f83c4f4
#
_entry.id   0fa0a5638ba6ef9a81735d1a1f83c4f4
#
_cell.length_a   1.000
_cell.length_b   1.000
_cell.length_c   1.000
_cell.angle_alpha   90.00
_cell.angle_beta   90.00
_cell.angle_gamma   90.00
#
_symmetry.space_group_name_H-M   'P 1'
#
loop_
_entity.id
_entity.type
_entity.pdbx_description
1 polymer ?
#
loop_
_entity_poly.entity_id
_entity_poly.type
_entity_poly.pdbx_seq_one_letter_code
_entity_poly.pdbx_strand_id
1 'polypeptide(L)'
;MCKAWEGFTTGAWQSRIDVRDFIQKNYTPYGGDEAFLAPATPRTQALMHKLQGLMKLEQEFGGVLDVDTQTVSSLLNYKPGYLDKDNELIVGLQTDRPLKRGVNPFGGIRMAREACRAYGYELSGQVEQEFAYRTTHNDGVFRVYNEQTRAARHCGLITGLPDAYGRGRIIGDYRRVALYGTDRLIEEKKKDKAELGRGAMTDENIRLIEEVWRQIDFLGKLRDMAALYGCDISRPAQSAREAVQWTYFGYLGAIKEQNGAAMSLGRVSTFLDIYFERDLAAGRLDEAGAQELMDDFVMKLRMARHLRTPEYNALFGGDPMWITEAVGGMGSDGRTLVTKTSFRMLHTLYNLGASPEPNLTILWSGALPAAFKTYCARVSCETDAIQYENDDLMRPIYGDDYAIACCVSAMRLGKDMQFFGARVNLPKLLLLSLNGGRD
;
A
#
# COMPACT_ATOMS: atom_id res chain seq x y z
N MET A 1 -15.60 -26.98 -7.60
CA MET A 1 -15.74 -25.55 -7.24
C MET A 1 -15.19 -25.35 -5.85
N CYS A 2 -14.39 -24.35 -5.63
CA CYS A 2 -13.68 -24.16 -4.36
C CYS A 2 -14.68 -23.77 -3.25
N LYS A 3 -14.72 -24.52 -2.14
CA LYS A 3 -15.53 -24.23 -0.94
C LYS A 3 -15.26 -22.82 -0.36
N ALA A 4 -14.15 -22.18 -0.75
CA ALA A 4 -13.76 -20.87 -0.28
C ALA A 4 -14.76 -19.74 -0.60
N TRP A 5 -15.57 -19.88 -1.65
CA TRP A 5 -16.61 -18.92 -2.03
C TRP A 5 -18.01 -19.32 -1.56
N GLU A 6 -18.11 -20.37 -0.77
CA GLU A 6 -19.38 -20.77 -0.20
C GLU A 6 -19.93 -19.69 0.75
N GLY A 7 -21.23 -19.41 0.62
CA GLY A 7 -21.90 -18.37 1.39
C GLY A 7 -21.84 -16.97 0.78
N PHE A 8 -21.14 -16.77 -0.33
CA PHE A 8 -21.15 -15.49 -1.03
C PHE A 8 -22.14 -15.47 -2.19
N THR A 9 -22.74 -14.31 -2.43
CA THR A 9 -23.62 -14.08 -3.57
C THR A 9 -22.83 -14.16 -4.88
N THR A 10 -23.32 -14.94 -5.81
CA THR A 10 -22.68 -15.16 -7.12
C THR A 10 -22.71 -13.90 -8.00
N GLY A 11 -21.72 -13.77 -8.89
CA GLY A 11 -21.61 -12.63 -9.77
C GLY A 11 -20.57 -12.81 -10.86
N ALA A 12 -20.36 -11.77 -11.64
CA ALA A 12 -19.35 -11.74 -12.71
C ALA A 12 -17.93 -11.95 -12.15
N TRP A 13 -17.69 -11.58 -10.88
CA TRP A 13 -16.44 -11.79 -10.16
C TRP A 13 -15.99 -13.24 -10.10
N GLN A 14 -16.89 -14.21 -10.21
CA GLN A 14 -16.55 -15.63 -10.25
C GLN A 14 -15.95 -16.08 -11.59
N SER A 15 -16.34 -15.44 -12.67
CA SER A 15 -15.90 -15.80 -14.03
C SER A 15 -14.71 -14.96 -14.53
N ARG A 16 -14.56 -13.75 -14.02
CA ARG A 16 -13.47 -12.82 -14.34
C ARG A 16 -12.94 -12.14 -13.08
N ILE A 17 -11.78 -11.49 -13.17
CA ILE A 17 -11.22 -10.71 -12.05
C ILE A 17 -12.02 -9.40 -11.94
N ASP A 18 -12.91 -9.33 -10.96
CA ASP A 18 -13.80 -8.18 -10.73
C ASP A 18 -14.12 -8.03 -9.23
N VAL A 19 -13.20 -7.44 -8.49
CA VAL A 19 -13.35 -7.22 -7.02
C VAL A 19 -14.52 -6.29 -6.73
N ARG A 20 -14.76 -5.30 -7.60
CA ARG A 20 -15.87 -4.37 -7.44
C ARG A 20 -17.22 -5.08 -7.50
N ASP A 21 -17.44 -5.98 -8.45
CA ASP A 21 -18.69 -6.78 -8.54
C ASP A 21 -18.88 -7.66 -7.30
N PHE A 22 -17.77 -8.23 -6.75
CA PHE A 22 -17.83 -8.97 -5.50
C PHE A 22 -18.29 -8.09 -4.33
N ILE A 23 -17.71 -6.91 -4.17
CA ILE A 23 -18.08 -5.98 -3.10
C ILE A 23 -19.54 -5.58 -3.25
N GLN A 24 -19.97 -5.12 -4.43
CA GLN A 24 -21.32 -4.63 -4.68
C GLN A 24 -22.42 -5.66 -4.36
N LYS A 25 -22.11 -6.94 -4.49
CA LYS A 25 -23.05 -8.04 -4.26
C LYS A 25 -23.04 -8.59 -2.85
N ASN A 26 -21.98 -8.35 -2.06
CA ASN A 26 -21.77 -9.06 -0.81
C ASN A 26 -21.60 -8.16 0.41
N TYR A 27 -21.30 -6.85 0.25
CA TYR A 27 -21.15 -6.00 1.41
C TYR A 27 -22.50 -5.56 1.98
N THR A 28 -22.53 -5.27 3.26
CA THR A 28 -23.69 -4.73 3.98
C THR A 28 -23.37 -3.32 4.45
N PRO A 29 -24.07 -2.28 3.93
CA PRO A 29 -23.91 -0.92 4.44
C PRO A 29 -24.23 -0.85 5.92
N TYR A 30 -23.47 -0.07 6.67
CA TYR A 30 -23.69 0.15 8.10
C TYR A 30 -24.06 1.60 8.39
N GLY A 31 -25.24 1.79 8.99
CA GLY A 31 -25.74 3.11 9.37
C GLY A 31 -25.85 3.33 10.87
N GLY A 32 -25.42 2.34 11.69
CA GLY A 32 -25.39 2.43 13.14
C GLY A 32 -24.18 3.19 13.67
N ASP A 33 -24.05 3.21 14.99
CA ASP A 33 -22.97 3.89 15.71
C ASP A 33 -21.77 2.97 16.03
N GLU A 34 -20.84 3.47 16.82
CA GLU A 34 -19.59 2.82 17.21
C GLU A 34 -19.69 1.89 18.44
N ALA A 35 -20.89 1.63 18.98
CA ALA A 35 -21.05 0.89 20.25
C ALA A 35 -20.53 -0.55 20.22
N PHE A 36 -20.34 -1.14 19.04
CA PHE A 36 -19.77 -2.48 18.87
C PHE A 36 -18.23 -2.53 18.95
N LEU A 37 -17.56 -1.38 18.90
CA LEU A 37 -16.09 -1.32 18.87
C LEU A 37 -15.50 -1.82 20.18
N ALA A 38 -14.45 -2.63 20.08
CA ALA A 38 -13.76 -3.21 21.22
C ALA A 38 -12.45 -2.49 21.53
N PRO A 39 -12.07 -2.35 22.81
CA PRO A 39 -10.78 -1.83 23.20
C PRO A 39 -9.65 -2.79 22.82
N ALA A 40 -8.42 -2.27 22.82
CA ALA A 40 -7.22 -3.07 22.57
C ALA A 40 -7.13 -4.26 23.54
N THR A 41 -6.94 -5.46 22.99
CA THR A 41 -6.73 -6.67 23.81
C THR A 41 -5.38 -6.61 24.54
N PRO A 42 -5.17 -7.43 25.59
CA PRO A 42 -3.86 -7.53 26.22
C PRO A 42 -2.74 -7.92 25.25
N ARG A 43 -3.05 -8.72 24.22
CA ARG A 43 -2.10 -9.09 23.16
C ARG A 43 -1.76 -7.90 22.28
N THR A 44 -2.75 -7.13 21.82
CA THR A 44 -2.56 -5.88 21.07
C THR A 44 -1.69 -4.91 21.85
N GLN A 45 -1.96 -4.73 23.15
CA GLN A 45 -1.19 -3.83 24.01
C GLN A 45 0.26 -4.28 24.14
N ALA A 46 0.51 -5.58 24.35
CA ALA A 46 1.86 -6.12 24.46
C ALA A 46 2.68 -5.96 23.17
N LEU A 47 2.07 -6.27 22.00
CA LEU A 47 2.69 -6.08 20.69
C LEU A 47 2.99 -4.61 20.42
N MET A 48 2.04 -3.72 20.72
CA MET A 48 2.21 -2.28 20.50
C MET A 48 3.30 -1.70 21.42
N HIS A 49 3.37 -2.12 22.67
CA HIS A 49 4.44 -1.73 23.59
C HIS A 49 5.83 -2.13 23.04
N LYS A 50 5.95 -3.36 22.53
CA LYS A 50 7.19 -3.85 21.91
C LYS A 50 7.56 -3.03 20.68
N LEU A 51 6.58 -2.72 19.82
CA LEU A 51 6.81 -1.89 18.64
C LEU A 51 7.23 -0.46 19.00
N GLN A 52 6.57 0.17 19.98
CA GLN A 52 6.92 1.51 20.47
C GLN A 52 8.35 1.57 21.02
N GLY A 53 8.77 0.52 21.74
CA GLY A 53 10.16 0.40 22.21
C GLY A 53 11.16 0.39 21.04
N LEU A 54 10.89 -0.35 19.97
CA LEU A 54 11.73 -0.37 18.78
C LEU A 54 11.72 0.97 18.03
N MET A 55 10.56 1.62 17.91
CA MET A 55 10.45 2.95 17.27
C MET A 55 11.21 4.02 18.06
N LYS A 56 11.20 3.95 19.40
CA LYS A 56 12.00 4.83 20.25
C LYS A 56 13.49 4.63 20.02
N LEU A 57 13.94 3.39 19.97
CA LEU A 57 15.34 3.09 19.62
C LEU A 57 15.68 3.60 18.22
N GLU A 58 14.80 3.43 17.23
CA GLU A 58 15.00 3.96 15.88
C GLU A 58 15.23 5.48 15.89
N GLN A 59 14.47 6.23 16.70
CA GLN A 59 14.66 7.67 16.86
C GLN A 59 15.99 8.00 17.53
N GLU A 60 16.38 7.26 18.58
CA GLU A 60 17.66 7.43 19.29
C GLU A 60 18.87 7.17 18.36
N PHE A 61 18.72 6.27 17.38
CA PHE A 61 19.72 5.99 16.32
C PHE A 61 19.62 6.94 15.10
N GLY A 62 18.88 8.03 15.21
CA GLY A 62 18.80 9.05 14.14
C GLY A 62 17.84 8.70 13.00
N GLY A 63 16.91 7.76 13.21
CA GLY A 63 15.82 7.42 12.28
C GLY A 63 16.01 6.12 11.49
N VAL A 64 17.13 5.43 11.63
CA VAL A 64 17.38 4.11 11.04
C VAL A 64 18.01 3.19 12.07
N LEU A 65 17.32 2.12 12.41
CA LEU A 65 17.79 1.16 13.42
C LEU A 65 18.80 0.16 12.86
N ASP A 66 18.58 -0.31 11.62
CA ASP A 66 19.41 -1.32 10.96
C ASP A 66 19.19 -1.29 9.44
N VAL A 67 20.21 -1.63 8.66
CA VAL A 67 20.20 -1.70 7.20
C VAL A 67 20.83 -3.00 6.72
N ASP A 68 20.18 -3.69 5.80
CA ASP A 68 20.84 -4.73 5.02
C ASP A 68 21.57 -4.11 3.85
N THR A 69 22.90 -4.14 3.91
CA THR A 69 23.79 -3.62 2.87
C THR A 69 24.32 -4.71 1.93
N GLN A 70 23.98 -5.97 2.18
CA GLN A 70 24.57 -7.11 1.47
C GLN A 70 23.61 -7.71 0.44
N THR A 71 22.30 -7.55 0.65
CA THR A 71 21.26 -8.21 -0.13
C THR A 71 20.28 -7.20 -0.69
N VAL A 72 20.01 -7.26 -1.99
CA VAL A 72 18.87 -6.53 -2.57
C VAL A 72 17.58 -7.18 -2.08
N SER A 73 16.63 -6.37 -1.61
CA SER A 73 15.33 -6.85 -1.14
C SER A 73 14.58 -7.61 -2.24
N SER A 74 13.91 -8.68 -1.87
CA SER A 74 13.03 -9.45 -2.74
C SER A 74 12.07 -10.27 -1.90
N LEU A 75 11.07 -10.84 -2.56
CA LEU A 75 10.08 -11.71 -1.92
C LEU A 75 10.72 -12.88 -1.16
N LEU A 76 11.81 -13.46 -1.66
CA LEU A 76 12.44 -14.66 -1.12
C LEU A 76 13.83 -14.45 -0.50
N ASN A 77 14.38 -13.23 -0.55
CA ASN A 77 15.76 -13.00 -0.13
C ASN A 77 15.94 -12.90 1.39
N TYR A 78 14.84 -12.86 2.14
CA TYR A 78 14.88 -12.84 3.60
C TYR A 78 14.18 -14.06 4.20
N LYS A 79 14.73 -14.55 5.30
CA LYS A 79 14.01 -15.49 6.18
C LYS A 79 12.76 -14.81 6.76
N PRO A 80 11.72 -15.59 7.14
CA PRO A 80 10.56 -15.02 7.79
C PRO A 80 10.91 -14.20 9.03
N GLY A 81 10.50 -12.92 9.02
CA GLY A 81 10.68 -12.00 10.14
C GLY A 81 9.38 -11.81 10.92
N TYR A 82 9.49 -11.57 12.21
CA TYR A 82 8.38 -11.40 13.14
C TYR A 82 8.68 -10.26 14.12
N LEU A 83 7.64 -9.56 14.56
CA LEU A 83 7.73 -8.72 15.75
C LEU A 83 7.71 -9.59 17.01
N ASP A 84 6.76 -10.54 17.05
CA ASP A 84 6.60 -11.54 18.10
C ASP A 84 5.87 -12.76 17.51
N LYS A 85 6.63 -13.80 17.18
CA LYS A 85 6.14 -14.96 16.45
C LYS A 85 4.95 -15.66 17.11
N ASP A 86 4.91 -15.65 18.44
CA ASP A 86 3.90 -16.40 19.20
C ASP A 86 2.62 -15.60 19.45
N ASN A 87 2.69 -14.27 19.29
CA ASN A 87 1.59 -13.36 19.63
C ASN A 87 0.96 -12.67 18.42
N GLU A 88 1.66 -12.53 17.29
CA GLU A 88 1.07 -11.87 16.11
C GLU A 88 0.00 -12.72 15.43
N LEU A 89 -1.09 -12.08 15.02
CA LEU A 89 -2.16 -12.71 14.23
C LEU A 89 -1.88 -12.58 12.73
N ILE A 90 -1.34 -11.45 12.32
CA ILE A 90 -0.93 -11.14 10.94
C ILE A 90 0.60 -11.19 10.88
N VAL A 91 1.14 -12.03 10.02
CA VAL A 91 2.58 -12.28 9.95
C VAL A 91 3.20 -11.67 8.70
N GLY A 92 4.50 -11.42 8.75
CA GLY A 92 5.30 -10.95 7.64
C GLY A 92 5.95 -9.58 7.88
N LEU A 93 7.23 -9.48 7.55
CA LEU A 93 8.01 -8.24 7.59
C LEU A 93 8.72 -8.01 6.25
N GLN A 94 9.12 -6.77 5.97
CA GLN A 94 9.91 -6.43 4.78
C GLN A 94 11.25 -7.15 4.73
N THR A 95 11.85 -7.36 5.89
CA THR A 95 13.12 -8.06 6.08
C THR A 95 12.97 -9.16 7.14
N ASP A 96 14.05 -9.72 7.60
CA ASP A 96 14.10 -10.75 8.64
C ASP A 96 13.91 -10.20 10.07
N ARG A 97 13.93 -8.87 10.25
CA ARG A 97 13.80 -8.20 11.57
C ARG A 97 12.91 -6.95 11.49
N PRO A 98 12.20 -6.60 12.59
CA PRO A 98 11.41 -5.37 12.64
C PRO A 98 12.27 -4.13 12.39
N LEU A 99 11.73 -3.18 11.64
CA LEU A 99 12.33 -1.88 11.31
C LEU A 99 13.70 -1.91 10.60
N LYS A 100 14.23 -3.08 10.25
CA LYS A 100 15.44 -3.19 9.44
C LYS A 100 15.12 -2.80 7.98
N ARG A 101 15.92 -1.89 7.43
CA ARG A 101 15.79 -1.42 6.04
C ARG A 101 16.38 -2.42 5.05
N GLY A 102 15.76 -2.57 3.91
CA GLY A 102 16.30 -3.25 2.75
C GLY A 102 16.52 -2.29 1.59
N VAL A 103 17.36 -2.65 0.64
CA VAL A 103 17.55 -1.94 -0.63
C VAL A 103 16.60 -2.55 -1.66
N ASN A 104 15.56 -1.81 -2.04
CA ASN A 104 14.52 -2.33 -2.93
C ASN A 104 15.01 -2.38 -4.39
N PRO A 105 14.74 -3.47 -5.13
CA PRO A 105 15.27 -3.69 -6.49
C PRO A 105 14.76 -2.68 -7.52
N PHE A 106 13.56 -2.16 -7.36
CA PHE A 106 13.00 -1.09 -8.19
C PHE A 106 13.00 0.27 -7.46
N GLY A 107 13.92 0.45 -6.51
CA GLY A 107 14.21 1.70 -5.85
C GLY A 107 15.30 2.49 -6.54
N GLY A 108 15.50 3.74 -6.11
CA GLY A 108 16.61 4.58 -6.55
C GLY A 108 17.89 4.22 -5.81
N ILE A 109 18.86 3.60 -6.48
CA ILE A 109 20.15 3.24 -5.88
C ILE A 109 20.90 4.46 -5.33
N ARG A 110 20.76 5.64 -5.94
CA ARG A 110 21.37 6.86 -5.46
C ARG A 110 20.88 7.22 -4.06
N MET A 111 19.57 7.19 -3.82
CA MET A 111 18.99 7.43 -2.49
C MET A 111 19.49 6.40 -1.47
N ALA A 112 19.53 5.13 -1.83
CA ALA A 112 20.01 4.07 -0.95
C ALA A 112 21.49 4.27 -0.58
N ARG A 113 22.33 4.65 -1.55
CA ARG A 113 23.76 4.93 -1.35
C ARG A 113 23.98 6.13 -0.44
N GLU A 114 23.26 7.23 -0.69
CA GLU A 114 23.33 8.46 0.09
C GLU A 114 22.85 8.21 1.53
N ALA A 115 21.74 7.49 1.70
CA ALA A 115 21.21 7.12 3.02
C ALA A 115 22.17 6.21 3.80
N CYS A 116 22.70 5.16 3.18
CA CYS A 116 23.71 4.31 3.82
C CYS A 116 24.89 5.13 4.33
N ARG A 117 25.44 5.99 3.46
CA ARG A 117 26.57 6.86 3.85
C ARG A 117 26.22 7.77 5.02
N ALA A 118 25.03 8.38 5.01
CA ALA A 118 24.59 9.28 6.07
C ALA A 118 24.44 8.59 7.45
N TYR A 119 24.03 7.31 7.44
CA TYR A 119 23.88 6.51 8.66
C TYR A 119 25.11 5.64 9.00
N GLY A 120 26.24 5.84 8.31
CA GLY A 120 27.48 5.11 8.60
C GLY A 120 27.51 3.67 8.07
N TYR A 121 26.70 3.34 7.09
CA TYR A 121 26.69 2.05 6.40
C TYR A 121 27.37 2.17 5.02
N GLU A 122 27.88 1.05 4.53
CA GLU A 122 28.45 0.94 3.18
C GLU A 122 27.74 -0.19 2.40
N LEU A 123 27.25 0.16 1.20
CA LEU A 123 26.66 -0.84 0.32
C LEU A 123 27.72 -1.77 -0.25
N SER A 124 27.42 -3.06 -0.27
CA SER A 124 28.30 -4.03 -0.93
C SER A 124 28.38 -3.81 -2.43
N GLY A 125 29.54 -4.11 -3.02
CA GLY A 125 29.72 -4.05 -4.46
C GLY A 125 28.74 -4.96 -5.23
N GLN A 126 28.29 -6.05 -4.62
CA GLN A 126 27.26 -6.93 -5.21
C GLN A 126 25.91 -6.21 -5.35
N VAL A 127 25.46 -5.50 -4.32
CA VAL A 127 24.20 -4.71 -4.38
C VAL A 127 24.31 -3.67 -5.48
N GLU A 128 25.42 -2.91 -5.54
CA GLU A 128 25.61 -1.90 -6.58
C GLU A 128 25.64 -2.47 -7.98
N GLN A 129 26.27 -3.62 -8.16
CA GLN A 129 26.37 -4.29 -9.46
C GLN A 129 25.00 -4.73 -9.98
N GLU A 130 24.08 -5.16 -9.11
CA GLU A 130 22.72 -5.53 -9.53
C GLU A 130 21.98 -4.35 -10.19
N PHE A 131 22.21 -3.12 -9.73
CA PHE A 131 21.58 -1.93 -10.29
C PHE A 131 22.17 -1.48 -11.64
N ALA A 132 23.35 -1.95 -12.03
CA ALA A 132 23.96 -1.64 -13.33
C ALA A 132 23.09 -2.13 -14.52
N TYR A 133 22.28 -3.14 -14.29
CA TYR A 133 21.44 -3.78 -15.32
C TYR A 133 19.95 -3.48 -15.17
N ARG A 134 19.55 -2.66 -14.18
CA ARG A 134 18.14 -2.34 -13.93
C ARG A 134 17.75 -1.04 -14.62
N THR A 135 16.55 -1.01 -15.19
CA THR A 135 15.88 0.21 -15.64
C THR A 135 14.78 0.55 -14.67
N THR A 136 14.86 1.72 -14.03
CA THR A 136 13.85 2.22 -13.09
C THR A 136 12.97 3.28 -13.74
N HIS A 137 11.91 3.69 -13.03
CA HIS A 137 11.10 4.84 -13.45
C HIS A 137 11.95 6.10 -13.69
N ASN A 138 12.93 6.35 -12.84
CA ASN A 138 13.86 7.49 -12.98
C ASN A 138 14.61 7.46 -14.30
N ASP A 139 15.13 6.31 -14.68
CA ASP A 139 15.86 6.16 -15.93
C ASP A 139 14.96 6.47 -17.12
N GLY A 140 13.68 6.03 -17.07
CA GLY A 140 12.69 6.36 -18.08
C GLY A 140 12.42 7.86 -18.17
N VAL A 141 12.24 8.54 -17.03
CA VAL A 141 12.04 10.01 -16.98
C VAL A 141 13.24 10.75 -17.57
N PHE A 142 14.46 10.40 -17.15
CA PHE A 142 15.66 11.08 -17.63
C PHE A 142 15.96 10.81 -19.10
N ARG A 143 15.54 9.70 -19.66
CA ARG A 143 15.67 9.42 -21.11
C ARG A 143 14.83 10.34 -21.97
N VAL A 144 13.63 10.71 -21.51
CA VAL A 144 12.73 11.58 -22.28
C VAL A 144 13.04 13.07 -22.11
N TYR A 145 13.90 13.45 -21.18
CA TYR A 145 14.31 14.84 -21.02
C TYR A 145 15.18 15.30 -22.19
N ASN A 146 14.69 16.28 -22.94
CA ASN A 146 15.48 16.98 -23.94
C ASN A 146 16.43 18.02 -23.30
N GLU A 147 17.25 18.71 -24.11
CA GLU A 147 18.20 19.70 -23.63
C GLU A 147 17.53 20.86 -22.89
N GLN A 148 16.40 21.34 -23.39
CA GLN A 148 15.64 22.43 -22.77
C GLN A 148 15.10 22.02 -21.38
N THR A 149 14.55 20.81 -21.27
CA THR A 149 14.07 20.27 -19.99
C THR A 149 15.22 20.10 -18.98
N ARG A 150 16.39 19.64 -19.46
CA ARG A 150 17.60 19.52 -18.62
C ARG A 150 18.11 20.89 -18.17
N ALA A 151 18.11 21.89 -19.05
CA ALA A 151 18.48 23.27 -18.72
C ALA A 151 17.51 23.88 -17.70
N ALA A 152 16.20 23.71 -17.89
CA ALA A 152 15.17 24.15 -16.94
C ALA A 152 15.32 23.50 -15.55
N ARG A 153 15.75 22.23 -15.50
CA ARG A 153 16.07 21.53 -14.26
C ARG A 153 17.35 22.09 -13.61
N HIS A 154 18.37 22.34 -14.41
CA HIS A 154 19.65 22.87 -13.92
C HIS A 154 19.51 24.26 -13.28
N CYS A 155 18.71 25.14 -13.87
CA CYS A 155 18.42 26.46 -13.29
C CYS A 155 17.35 26.45 -12.17
N GLY A 156 16.82 25.30 -11.80
CA GLY A 156 15.84 25.16 -10.70
C GLY A 156 14.41 25.60 -11.06
N LEU A 157 14.10 25.83 -12.34
CA LEU A 157 12.73 26.10 -12.80
C LEU A 157 11.86 24.85 -12.72
N ILE A 158 12.43 23.71 -13.06
CA ILE A 158 11.81 22.39 -12.90
C ILE A 158 12.56 21.65 -11.80
N THR A 159 11.82 21.08 -10.86
CA THR A 159 12.33 20.14 -9.88
C THR A 159 11.61 18.81 -10.04
N GLY A 160 12.15 17.74 -9.53
CA GLY A 160 11.49 16.45 -9.64
C GLY A 160 11.83 15.54 -8.49
N LEU A 161 10.87 14.70 -8.12
CA LEU A 161 11.05 13.57 -7.22
C LEU A 161 11.64 12.32 -7.89
N PRO A 162 11.82 12.24 -9.25
CA PRO A 162 12.41 11.05 -9.86
C PRO A 162 13.75 10.66 -9.25
N ASP A 163 14.49 11.63 -8.72
CA ASP A 163 15.78 11.39 -8.09
C ASP A 163 15.72 10.51 -6.84
N ALA A 164 14.60 10.51 -6.16
CA ALA A 164 14.41 9.78 -4.90
C ALA A 164 13.72 8.42 -5.07
N TYR A 165 12.93 8.26 -6.15
CA TYR A 165 12.03 7.11 -6.28
C TYR A 165 12.29 6.31 -7.55
N GLY A 166 12.28 4.99 -7.43
CA GLY A 166 12.50 4.07 -8.54
C GLY A 166 11.29 3.84 -9.44
N ARG A 167 10.08 4.34 -9.10
CA ARG A 167 8.85 4.11 -9.85
C ARG A 167 7.85 5.27 -9.76
N GLY A 168 6.83 5.25 -10.63
CA GLY A 168 5.64 6.08 -10.50
C GLY A 168 4.73 5.62 -9.35
N ARG A 169 3.70 6.42 -9.03
CA ARG A 169 2.66 6.04 -8.07
C ARG A 169 1.66 5.11 -8.71
N ILE A 170 1.35 4.03 -7.99
CA ILE A 170 0.24 3.12 -8.28
C ILE A 170 -0.44 2.75 -6.98
N ILE A 171 -1.73 2.44 -7.04
CA ILE A 171 -2.43 1.74 -5.97
C ILE A 171 -2.70 0.34 -6.48
N GLY A 172 -2.00 -0.66 -5.93
CA GLY A 172 -2.24 -2.06 -6.26
C GLY A 172 -3.61 -2.52 -5.74
N ASP A 173 -4.25 -3.44 -6.45
CA ASP A 173 -5.47 -4.07 -5.93
C ASP A 173 -5.11 -5.36 -5.19
N TYR A 174 -4.63 -5.20 -3.95
CA TYR A 174 -4.17 -6.29 -3.08
C TYR A 174 -5.30 -7.23 -2.62
N ARG A 175 -6.56 -6.78 -2.70
CA ARG A 175 -7.77 -7.55 -2.43
C ARG A 175 -7.90 -8.77 -3.34
N ARG A 176 -7.31 -8.70 -4.55
CA ARG A 176 -7.31 -9.81 -5.53
C ARG A 176 -6.67 -11.07 -4.95
N VAL A 177 -5.60 -10.94 -4.16
CA VAL A 177 -4.92 -12.10 -3.55
C VAL A 177 -5.88 -12.81 -2.59
N ALA A 178 -6.62 -12.06 -1.77
CA ALA A 178 -7.59 -12.63 -0.84
C ALA A 178 -8.80 -13.26 -1.55
N LEU A 179 -9.32 -12.61 -2.59
CA LEU A 179 -10.54 -13.09 -3.26
C LEU A 179 -10.28 -14.28 -4.19
N TYR A 180 -9.14 -14.32 -4.87
CA TYR A 180 -8.89 -15.29 -5.93
C TYR A 180 -7.79 -16.31 -5.64
N GLY A 181 -6.84 -15.97 -4.75
CA GLY A 181 -5.60 -16.71 -4.60
C GLY A 181 -4.64 -16.51 -5.79
N THR A 182 -3.36 -16.84 -5.57
CA THR A 182 -2.32 -16.62 -6.59
C THR A 182 -2.47 -17.53 -7.80
N ASP A 183 -2.93 -18.78 -7.63
CA ASP A 183 -3.03 -19.72 -8.75
C ASP A 183 -4.00 -19.24 -9.81
N ARG A 184 -5.17 -18.75 -9.41
CA ARG A 184 -6.13 -18.19 -10.37
C ARG A 184 -5.59 -16.90 -11.02
N LEU A 185 -4.93 -16.03 -10.25
CA LEU A 185 -4.33 -14.82 -10.81
C LEU A 185 -3.25 -15.16 -11.85
N ILE A 186 -2.44 -16.18 -11.60
CA ILE A 186 -1.44 -16.69 -12.55
C ILE A 186 -2.11 -17.22 -13.82
N GLU A 187 -3.19 -17.99 -13.68
CA GLU A 187 -3.91 -18.51 -14.85
C GLU A 187 -4.49 -17.41 -15.73
N GLU A 188 -5.10 -16.38 -15.14
CA GLU A 188 -5.61 -15.23 -15.88
C GLU A 188 -4.47 -14.47 -16.59
N LYS A 189 -3.32 -14.28 -15.92
CA LYS A 189 -2.13 -13.65 -16.52
C LYS A 189 -1.52 -14.50 -17.66
N LYS A 190 -1.61 -15.83 -17.59
CA LYS A 190 -1.20 -16.70 -18.70
C LYS A 190 -2.11 -16.52 -19.92
N LYS A 191 -3.42 -16.28 -19.72
CA LYS A 191 -4.34 -15.95 -20.80
C LYS A 191 -3.99 -14.60 -21.44
N ASP A 192 -3.77 -13.56 -20.63
CA ASP A 192 -3.33 -12.23 -21.09
C ASP A 192 -2.05 -12.37 -21.95
N LYS A 193 -1.06 -13.12 -21.47
CA LYS A 193 0.20 -13.37 -22.19
C LYS A 193 -0.03 -14.08 -23.53
N ALA A 194 -0.91 -15.08 -23.55
CA ALA A 194 -1.22 -15.83 -24.77
C ALA A 194 -1.94 -14.97 -25.80
N GLU A 195 -2.79 -14.03 -25.37
CA GLU A 195 -3.46 -13.07 -26.24
C GLU A 195 -2.47 -12.06 -26.84
N LEU A 196 -1.61 -11.46 -26.02
CA LEU A 196 -0.53 -10.59 -26.49
C LEU A 196 0.39 -11.29 -27.50
N GLY A 197 0.67 -12.57 -27.30
CA GLY A 197 1.50 -13.37 -28.22
C GLY A 197 0.89 -13.63 -29.60
N ARG A 198 -0.41 -13.34 -29.79
CA ARG A 198 -1.08 -13.41 -31.12
C ARG A 198 -0.95 -12.10 -31.91
N GLY A 199 -0.55 -11.01 -31.25
CA GLY A 199 -0.35 -9.71 -31.89
C GLY A 199 0.96 -9.62 -32.67
N ALA A 200 1.17 -8.51 -33.36
CA ALA A 200 2.45 -8.20 -34.00
C ALA A 200 3.56 -8.06 -32.96
N MET A 201 4.75 -8.60 -33.27
CA MET A 201 5.93 -8.51 -32.42
C MET A 201 6.61 -7.15 -32.53
N THR A 202 5.90 -6.09 -32.17
CA THR A 202 6.45 -4.76 -31.99
C THR A 202 7.26 -4.68 -30.69
N ASP A 203 8.15 -3.70 -30.56
CA ASP A 203 8.91 -3.45 -29.34
C ASP A 203 7.98 -3.30 -28.11
N GLU A 204 6.89 -2.59 -28.28
CA GLU A 204 5.87 -2.40 -27.25
C GLU A 204 5.23 -3.73 -26.82
N ASN A 205 4.81 -4.55 -27.78
CA ASN A 205 4.15 -5.84 -27.49
C ASN A 205 5.13 -6.83 -26.81
N ILE A 206 6.39 -6.85 -27.25
CA ILE A 206 7.43 -7.66 -26.61
C ILE A 206 7.60 -7.25 -25.14
N ARG A 207 7.67 -5.94 -24.86
CA ARG A 207 7.79 -5.43 -23.49
C ARG A 207 6.58 -5.75 -22.63
N LEU A 208 5.38 -5.69 -23.17
CA LEU A 208 4.15 -6.09 -22.46
C LEU A 208 4.16 -7.59 -22.14
N ILE A 209 4.61 -8.44 -23.06
CA ILE A 209 4.75 -9.89 -22.83
C ILE A 209 5.77 -10.17 -21.71
N GLU A 210 6.91 -9.47 -21.70
CA GLU A 210 7.89 -9.57 -20.62
C GLU A 210 7.31 -9.14 -19.28
N GLU A 211 6.57 -8.02 -19.25
CA GLU A 211 5.94 -7.50 -18.05
C GLU A 211 4.91 -8.48 -17.47
N VAL A 212 4.05 -9.04 -18.32
CA VAL A 212 3.07 -10.05 -17.88
C VAL A 212 3.77 -11.32 -17.39
N TRP A 213 4.87 -11.73 -18.03
CA TRP A 213 5.66 -12.85 -17.56
C TRP A 213 6.26 -12.60 -16.17
N ARG A 214 6.80 -11.40 -15.92
CA ARG A 214 7.30 -11.01 -14.60
C ARG A 214 6.19 -11.02 -13.54
N GLN A 215 4.98 -10.56 -13.89
CA GLN A 215 3.82 -10.63 -12.98
C GLN A 215 3.50 -12.08 -12.61
N ILE A 216 3.57 -13.02 -13.55
CA ILE A 216 3.38 -14.45 -13.28
C ILE A 216 4.47 -14.99 -12.34
N ASP A 217 5.73 -14.68 -12.60
CA ASP A 217 6.86 -15.07 -11.76
C ASP A 217 6.74 -14.52 -10.34
N PHE A 218 6.42 -13.24 -10.19
CA PHE A 218 6.25 -12.62 -8.88
C PHE A 218 5.05 -13.16 -8.09
N LEU A 219 3.95 -13.50 -8.75
CA LEU A 219 2.82 -14.18 -8.08
C LEU A 219 3.23 -15.57 -7.56
N GLY A 220 4.06 -16.30 -8.30
CA GLY A 220 4.66 -17.56 -7.84
C GLY A 220 5.55 -17.35 -6.62
N LYS A 221 6.47 -16.38 -6.68
CA LYS A 221 7.34 -16.02 -5.56
C LYS A 221 6.58 -15.51 -4.35
N LEU A 222 5.47 -14.78 -4.55
CA LEU A 222 4.60 -14.33 -3.47
C LEU A 222 3.97 -15.52 -2.73
N ARG A 223 3.51 -16.54 -3.47
CA ARG A 223 3.02 -17.79 -2.90
C ARG A 223 4.09 -18.50 -2.09
N ASP A 224 5.29 -18.61 -2.65
CA ASP A 224 6.41 -19.27 -1.99
C ASP A 224 6.84 -18.51 -0.71
N MET A 225 6.85 -17.18 -0.74
CA MET A 225 7.05 -16.35 0.45
C MET A 225 5.98 -16.62 1.53
N ALA A 226 4.71 -16.64 1.16
CA ALA A 226 3.63 -16.91 2.11
C ALA A 226 3.74 -18.31 2.71
N ALA A 227 4.17 -19.31 1.94
CA ALA A 227 4.41 -20.67 2.41
C ALA A 227 5.50 -20.74 3.50
N LEU A 228 6.52 -19.88 3.45
CA LEU A 228 7.53 -19.77 4.52
C LEU A 228 6.92 -19.32 5.87
N TYR A 229 5.80 -18.58 5.84
CA TYR A 229 5.03 -18.20 7.01
C TYR A 229 3.93 -19.20 7.38
N GLY A 230 3.86 -20.36 6.68
CA GLY A 230 2.84 -21.39 6.90
C GLY A 230 1.47 -21.05 6.30
N CYS A 231 1.40 -20.11 5.35
CA CYS A 231 0.16 -19.65 4.72
C CYS A 231 0.05 -20.14 3.27
N ASP A 232 -1.10 -20.71 2.92
CA ASP A 232 -1.42 -21.16 1.56
C ASP A 232 -2.28 -20.14 0.82
N ILE A 233 -1.63 -19.16 0.18
CA ILE A 233 -2.30 -18.14 -0.64
C ILE A 233 -2.53 -18.57 -2.09
N SER A 234 -2.27 -19.83 -2.43
CA SER A 234 -2.58 -20.37 -3.76
C SER A 234 -4.10 -20.33 -4.05
N ARG A 235 -4.89 -20.41 -3.00
CA ARG A 235 -6.35 -20.43 -2.96
C ARG A 235 -6.97 -19.15 -2.40
N PRO A 236 -8.27 -18.88 -2.67
CA PRO A 236 -9.02 -17.82 -2.02
C PRO A 236 -9.04 -17.95 -0.47
N ALA A 237 -9.14 -16.81 0.21
CA ALA A 237 -9.28 -16.73 1.65
C ALA A 237 -10.62 -17.37 2.13
N GLN A 238 -10.56 -18.10 3.24
CA GLN A 238 -11.69 -18.82 3.80
C GLN A 238 -12.20 -18.23 5.13
N SER A 239 -11.50 -17.24 5.68
CA SER A 239 -11.85 -16.57 6.94
C SER A 239 -11.47 -15.09 6.90
N ALA A 240 -11.98 -14.33 7.86
CA ALA A 240 -11.59 -12.93 8.03
C ALA A 240 -10.07 -12.78 8.24
N ARG A 241 -9.48 -13.64 9.09
CA ARG A 241 -8.02 -13.64 9.32
C ARG A 241 -7.24 -13.90 8.04
N GLU A 242 -7.64 -14.89 7.23
CA GLU A 242 -7.00 -15.16 5.95
C GLU A 242 -7.19 -13.99 4.96
N ALA A 243 -8.38 -13.37 4.92
CA ALA A 243 -8.62 -12.24 4.02
C ALA A 243 -7.70 -11.05 4.34
N VAL A 244 -7.52 -10.72 5.62
CA VAL A 244 -6.57 -9.69 6.06
C VAL A 244 -5.14 -10.10 5.73
N GLN A 245 -4.73 -11.33 6.06
CA GLN A 245 -3.38 -11.83 5.85
C GLN A 245 -3.01 -11.88 4.35
N TRP A 246 -3.91 -12.38 3.48
CA TRP A 246 -3.67 -12.47 2.04
C TRP A 246 -3.58 -11.06 1.41
N THR A 247 -4.44 -10.14 1.84
CA THR A 247 -4.36 -8.72 1.43
C THR A 247 -3.03 -8.12 1.86
N TYR A 248 -2.61 -8.37 3.10
CA TYR A 248 -1.33 -7.90 3.62
C TYR A 248 -0.14 -8.50 2.85
N PHE A 249 -0.15 -9.79 2.52
CA PHE A 249 0.94 -10.38 1.71
C PHE A 249 1.03 -9.76 0.31
N GLY A 250 -0.11 -9.46 -0.31
CA GLY A 250 -0.11 -8.71 -1.57
C GLY A 250 0.56 -7.35 -1.43
N TYR A 251 0.25 -6.62 -0.37
CA TYR A 251 0.88 -5.34 -0.04
C TYR A 251 2.36 -5.50 0.32
N LEU A 252 2.70 -6.46 1.18
CA LEU A 252 4.07 -6.76 1.59
C LEU A 252 4.95 -7.08 0.39
N GLY A 253 4.44 -7.86 -0.57
CA GLY A 253 5.15 -8.14 -1.81
C GLY A 253 5.53 -6.87 -2.56
N ALA A 254 4.59 -5.92 -2.69
CA ALA A 254 4.87 -4.65 -3.35
C ALA A 254 5.95 -3.83 -2.64
N ILE A 255 5.92 -3.74 -1.31
CA ILE A 255 6.88 -2.93 -0.54
C ILE A 255 8.26 -3.60 -0.38
N LYS A 256 8.37 -4.90 -0.61
CA LYS A 256 9.67 -5.60 -0.68
C LYS A 256 10.38 -5.33 -2.01
N GLU A 257 9.64 -5.21 -3.10
CA GLU A 257 10.19 -5.06 -4.45
C GLU A 257 10.36 -3.59 -4.86
N GLN A 258 9.51 -2.71 -4.40
CA GLN A 258 9.44 -1.34 -4.89
C GLN A 258 9.66 -0.32 -3.77
N ASN A 259 10.30 0.78 -4.14
CA ASN A 259 10.49 1.95 -3.31
C ASN A 259 9.78 3.14 -3.98
N GLY A 260 8.50 3.30 -3.70
CA GLY A 260 7.67 4.35 -4.27
C GLY A 260 7.56 5.58 -3.38
N ALA A 261 7.20 6.70 -4.00
CA ALA A 261 6.86 7.93 -3.28
C ALA A 261 5.63 7.76 -2.39
N ALA A 262 4.73 6.87 -2.81
CA ALA A 262 3.55 6.48 -2.06
C ALA A 262 3.30 5.00 -2.33
N MET A 263 3.22 4.24 -1.28
CA MET A 263 2.89 2.83 -1.30
C MET A 263 1.49 2.64 -0.71
N SER A 264 0.50 3.34 -1.31
CA SER A 264 -0.87 3.38 -0.80
C SER A 264 -1.51 1.98 -0.77
N LEU A 265 -2.20 1.68 0.33
CA LEU A 265 -2.90 0.41 0.53
C LEU A 265 -4.14 0.33 -0.37
N GLY A 266 -4.88 1.43 -0.45
CA GLY A 266 -6.03 1.54 -1.32
C GLY A 266 -7.35 1.72 -0.58
N ARG A 267 -8.25 0.75 -0.70
CA ARG A 267 -9.58 0.72 -0.10
C ARG A 267 -9.95 -0.71 0.23
N VAL A 268 -9.56 -1.14 1.42
CA VAL A 268 -9.71 -2.54 1.83
C VAL A 268 -10.82 -2.76 2.87
N SER A 269 -11.20 -1.72 3.62
CA SER A 269 -12.13 -1.85 4.75
C SER A 269 -13.49 -2.45 4.36
N THR A 270 -14.15 -1.94 3.30
CA THR A 270 -15.43 -2.46 2.82
C THR A 270 -15.32 -3.89 2.30
N PHE A 271 -14.19 -4.24 1.65
CA PHE A 271 -13.93 -5.60 1.17
C PHE A 271 -13.73 -6.59 2.32
N LEU A 272 -12.90 -6.23 3.29
CA LEU A 272 -12.61 -7.08 4.44
C LEU A 272 -13.85 -7.31 5.31
N ASP A 273 -14.71 -6.29 5.45
CA ASP A 273 -15.95 -6.38 6.22
C ASP A 273 -16.84 -7.56 5.80
N ILE A 274 -16.87 -7.91 4.51
CA ILE A 274 -17.64 -9.05 3.98
C ILE A 274 -17.21 -10.36 4.65
N TYR A 275 -15.92 -10.53 4.87
CA TYR A 275 -15.38 -11.71 5.56
C TYR A 275 -15.58 -11.64 7.07
N PHE A 276 -15.46 -10.44 7.66
CA PHE A 276 -15.73 -10.23 9.09
C PHE A 276 -17.17 -10.54 9.43
N GLU A 277 -18.14 -9.96 8.72
CA GLU A 277 -19.57 -10.19 8.98
C GLU A 277 -19.95 -11.67 8.79
N ARG A 278 -19.38 -12.35 7.79
CA ARG A 278 -19.59 -13.78 7.62
C ARG A 278 -19.06 -14.60 8.81
N ASP A 279 -17.88 -14.28 9.32
CA ASP A 279 -17.27 -15.03 10.42
C ASP A 279 -17.93 -14.69 11.75
N LEU A 280 -18.36 -13.46 11.97
CA LEU A 280 -19.18 -13.04 13.11
C LEU A 280 -20.54 -13.76 13.12
N ALA A 281 -21.25 -13.76 11.98
CA ALA A 281 -22.53 -14.44 11.86
C ALA A 281 -22.44 -15.97 12.08
N ALA A 282 -21.30 -16.57 11.73
CA ALA A 282 -21.02 -17.98 11.94
C ALA A 282 -20.48 -18.31 13.36
N GLY A 283 -20.29 -17.31 14.22
CA GLY A 283 -19.72 -17.47 15.56
C GLY A 283 -18.25 -17.93 15.58
N ARG A 284 -17.53 -17.74 14.46
CA ARG A 284 -16.08 -18.01 14.36
C ARG A 284 -15.21 -16.87 14.84
N LEU A 285 -15.81 -15.69 14.98
CA LEU A 285 -15.18 -14.45 15.39
C LEU A 285 -16.16 -13.68 16.29
N ASP A 286 -15.66 -12.89 17.21
CA ASP A 286 -16.42 -11.89 17.97
C ASP A 286 -15.91 -10.47 17.65
N GLU A 287 -16.56 -9.45 18.19
CA GLU A 287 -16.20 -8.04 17.90
C GLU A 287 -14.80 -7.71 18.43
N ALA A 288 -14.38 -8.29 19.55
CA ALA A 288 -13.04 -8.09 20.09
C ALA A 288 -11.96 -8.70 19.19
N GLY A 289 -12.18 -9.93 18.71
CA GLY A 289 -11.28 -10.59 17.76
C GLY A 289 -11.25 -9.89 16.39
N ALA A 290 -12.40 -9.33 15.95
CA ALA A 290 -12.46 -8.54 14.72
C ALA A 290 -11.62 -7.26 14.84
N GLN A 291 -11.72 -6.55 15.95
CA GLN A 291 -10.89 -5.36 16.21
C GLN A 291 -9.41 -5.73 16.33
N GLU A 292 -9.09 -6.81 17.05
CA GLU A 292 -7.72 -7.30 17.23
C GLU A 292 -7.02 -7.62 15.89
N LEU A 293 -7.75 -8.23 14.94
CA LEU A 293 -7.23 -8.47 13.59
C LEU A 293 -6.89 -7.17 12.85
N MET A 294 -7.74 -6.14 12.99
CA MET A 294 -7.49 -4.83 12.37
C MET A 294 -6.34 -4.10 13.04
N ASP A 295 -6.25 -4.17 14.38
CA ASP A 295 -5.16 -3.58 15.15
C ASP A 295 -3.81 -4.20 14.75
N ASP A 296 -3.73 -5.53 14.66
CA ASP A 296 -2.49 -6.22 14.23
C ASP A 296 -2.13 -5.88 12.78
N PHE A 297 -3.12 -5.83 11.88
CA PHE A 297 -2.91 -5.42 10.50
C PHE A 297 -2.31 -4.00 10.43
N VAL A 298 -2.87 -3.04 11.16
CA VAL A 298 -2.36 -1.66 11.19
C VAL A 298 -0.97 -1.59 11.82
N MET A 299 -0.67 -2.39 12.86
CA MET A 299 0.70 -2.50 13.39
C MET A 299 1.71 -2.93 12.32
N LYS A 300 1.33 -3.90 11.44
CA LYS A 300 2.18 -4.30 10.31
C LYS A 300 2.46 -3.15 9.35
N LEU A 301 1.43 -2.36 9.05
CA LEU A 301 1.59 -1.18 8.19
C LEU A 301 2.52 -0.14 8.85
N ARG A 302 2.40 0.07 10.17
CA ARG A 302 3.27 0.99 10.92
C ARG A 302 4.74 0.55 11.00
N MET A 303 5.04 -0.72 10.77
CA MET A 303 6.41 -1.24 10.70
C MET A 303 7.06 -1.11 9.31
N ALA A 304 6.28 -0.80 8.29
CA ALA A 304 6.79 -0.67 6.94
C ALA A 304 7.71 0.57 6.83
N ARG A 305 8.91 0.37 6.28
CA ARG A 305 9.94 1.40 6.16
C ARG A 305 10.68 1.27 4.84
N HIS A 306 11.11 2.42 4.28
CA HIS A 306 12.10 2.45 3.22
C HIS A 306 13.37 3.15 3.69
N LEU A 307 14.48 2.87 3.04
CA LEU A 307 15.75 3.53 3.31
C LEU A 307 15.75 4.93 2.69
N ARG A 308 15.84 5.97 3.52
CA ARG A 308 15.82 7.39 3.15
C ARG A 308 16.97 8.13 3.83
N THR A 309 17.36 9.26 3.27
CA THR A 309 18.37 10.15 3.91
C THR A 309 17.77 10.88 5.11
N PRO A 310 18.61 11.34 6.08
CA PRO A 310 18.14 12.14 7.21
C PRO A 310 17.40 13.40 6.79
N GLU A 311 17.84 14.08 5.71
CA GLU A 311 17.21 15.28 5.19
C GLU A 311 15.81 15.00 4.64
N TYR A 312 15.65 13.84 3.98
CA TYR A 312 14.34 13.39 3.53
C TYR A 312 13.40 13.13 4.72
N ASN A 313 13.90 12.43 5.74
CA ASN A 313 13.14 12.16 6.95
C ASN A 313 12.75 13.45 7.68
N ALA A 314 13.65 14.41 7.78
CA ALA A 314 13.37 15.71 8.39
C ALA A 314 12.32 16.50 7.60
N LEU A 315 12.38 16.48 6.25
CA LEU A 315 11.44 17.19 5.39
C LEU A 315 9.99 16.69 5.54
N PHE A 316 9.82 15.39 5.79
CA PHE A 316 8.52 14.74 5.87
C PHE A 316 8.11 14.31 7.29
N GLY A 317 8.84 14.73 8.32
CA GLY A 317 8.54 14.41 9.73
C GLY A 317 8.73 12.94 10.08
N GLY A 318 9.66 12.26 9.42
CA GLY A 318 9.97 10.84 9.57
C GLY A 318 10.18 10.16 8.22
N ASP A 319 10.05 8.84 8.18
CA ASP A 319 10.17 8.02 6.98
C ASP A 319 8.78 7.57 6.46
N PRO A 320 7.94 8.47 5.94
CA PRO A 320 6.60 8.12 5.52
C PRO A 320 6.64 7.32 4.22
N MET A 321 5.86 6.24 4.21
CA MET A 321 5.58 5.50 2.98
C MET A 321 4.29 5.97 2.30
N TRP A 322 3.52 6.83 2.96
CA TRP A 322 2.16 7.20 2.57
C TRP A 322 1.32 5.97 2.24
N ILE A 323 1.17 5.13 3.25
CA ILE A 323 0.29 3.97 3.22
C ILE A 323 -1.13 4.47 3.39
N THR A 324 -1.70 5.01 2.32
CA THR A 324 -3.03 5.60 2.38
C THR A 324 -4.10 4.52 2.25
N GLU A 325 -5.02 4.51 3.20
CA GLU A 325 -6.26 3.72 3.15
C GLU A 325 -7.44 4.67 3.04
N ALA A 326 -8.25 4.50 2.00
CA ALA A 326 -9.48 5.27 1.78
C ALA A 326 -10.67 4.57 2.42
N VAL A 327 -11.40 5.27 3.27
CA VAL A 327 -12.49 4.74 4.09
C VAL A 327 -13.81 5.49 3.78
N GLY A 328 -14.92 4.77 3.75
CA GLY A 328 -16.24 5.37 3.52
C GLY A 328 -16.54 5.64 2.04
N GLY A 329 -17.18 6.78 1.73
CA GLY A 329 -17.65 7.10 0.40
C GLY A 329 -18.96 6.44 0.01
N MET A 330 -19.41 6.68 -1.23
CA MET A 330 -20.68 6.21 -1.76
C MET A 330 -20.45 5.29 -2.97
N GLY A 331 -21.25 4.25 -3.09
CA GLY A 331 -21.34 3.44 -4.30
C GLY A 331 -22.04 4.19 -5.44
N SER A 332 -21.80 3.79 -6.68
CA SER A 332 -22.48 4.32 -7.86
C SER A 332 -23.98 3.99 -7.88
N ASP A 333 -24.39 3.03 -7.07
CA ASP A 333 -25.78 2.65 -6.83
C ASP A 333 -26.48 3.46 -5.74
N GLY A 334 -25.80 4.45 -5.16
CA GLY A 334 -26.32 5.34 -4.11
C GLY A 334 -26.24 4.78 -2.70
N ARG A 335 -25.80 3.52 -2.50
CA ARG A 335 -25.57 2.99 -1.15
C ARG A 335 -24.27 3.55 -0.58
N THR A 336 -24.21 3.76 0.73
CA THR A 336 -22.94 4.09 1.38
C THR A 336 -22.01 2.86 1.36
N LEU A 337 -20.71 3.10 1.19
CA LEU A 337 -19.67 2.07 1.31
C LEU A 337 -19.09 2.00 2.75
N VAL A 338 -19.68 2.74 3.68
CA VAL A 338 -19.39 2.62 5.10
C VAL A 338 -19.88 1.27 5.62
N THR A 339 -19.00 0.56 6.30
CA THR A 339 -19.26 -0.73 6.97
C THR A 339 -18.76 -0.68 8.40
N LYS A 340 -19.02 -1.71 9.22
CA LYS A 340 -18.44 -1.79 10.56
C LYS A 340 -16.90 -1.76 10.53
N THR A 341 -16.28 -2.37 9.53
CA THR A 341 -14.81 -2.34 9.40
C THR A 341 -14.29 -0.94 9.03
N SER A 342 -15.12 -0.06 8.48
CA SER A 342 -14.77 1.36 8.37
C SER A 342 -14.53 2.01 9.73
N PHE A 343 -15.40 1.73 10.71
CA PHE A 343 -15.23 2.17 12.09
C PHE A 343 -14.03 1.50 12.76
N ARG A 344 -13.86 0.16 12.60
CA ARG A 344 -12.72 -0.58 13.18
C ARG A 344 -11.38 -0.02 12.69
N MET A 345 -11.29 0.34 11.41
CA MET A 345 -10.07 0.95 10.84
C MET A 345 -9.73 2.27 11.53
N LEU A 346 -10.70 3.15 11.72
CA LEU A 346 -10.50 4.41 12.44
C LEU A 346 -10.21 4.18 13.93
N HIS A 347 -10.85 3.17 14.54
CA HIS A 347 -10.67 2.86 15.95
C HIS A 347 -9.26 2.39 16.31
N THR A 348 -8.50 1.90 15.33
CA THR A 348 -7.07 1.59 15.54
C THR A 348 -6.26 2.79 16.03
N LEU A 349 -6.70 4.03 15.74
CA LEU A 349 -6.06 5.25 16.25
C LEU A 349 -6.21 5.40 17.77
N TYR A 350 -7.26 4.85 18.35
CA TYR A 350 -7.44 4.81 19.81
C TYR A 350 -6.66 3.63 20.42
N ASN A 351 -6.80 2.44 19.83
CA ASN A 351 -6.17 1.23 20.37
C ASN A 351 -4.64 1.23 20.28
N LEU A 352 -4.09 1.82 19.23
CA LEU A 352 -2.64 1.84 18.93
C LEU A 352 -2.01 3.23 19.12
N GLY A 353 -2.83 4.24 19.46
CA GLY A 353 -2.43 5.64 19.48
C GLY A 353 -2.42 6.28 18.10
N ALA A 354 -2.55 7.60 18.07
CA ALA A 354 -2.49 8.41 16.85
C ALA A 354 -1.16 8.21 16.09
N SER A 355 -1.23 8.16 14.77
CA SER A 355 -0.06 7.97 13.90
C SER A 355 -0.35 8.52 12.50
N PRO A 356 0.63 9.12 11.81
CA PRO A 356 0.48 9.53 10.41
C PRO A 356 0.42 8.33 9.45
N GLU A 357 0.80 7.13 9.89
CA GLU A 357 0.77 5.90 9.09
C GLU A 357 -0.08 4.81 9.78
N PRO A 358 -0.98 4.15 9.04
CA PRO A 358 -1.42 4.49 7.68
C PRO A 358 -2.14 5.85 7.64
N ASN A 359 -1.97 6.60 6.54
CA ASN A 359 -2.75 7.82 6.33
C ASN A 359 -4.20 7.45 6.01
N LEU A 360 -5.10 7.69 6.95
CA LEU A 360 -6.52 7.36 6.82
C LEU A 360 -7.27 8.51 6.17
N THR A 361 -7.81 8.27 4.97
CA THR A 361 -8.54 9.25 4.19
C THR A 361 -10.02 8.92 4.16
N ILE A 362 -10.85 9.80 4.70
CA ILE A 362 -12.30 9.68 4.61
C ILE A 362 -12.76 10.19 3.25
N LEU A 363 -13.38 9.33 2.46
CA LEU A 363 -14.07 9.72 1.23
C LEU A 363 -15.42 10.33 1.63
N TRP A 364 -15.40 11.65 1.81
CA TRP A 364 -16.53 12.40 2.37
C TRP A 364 -17.61 12.64 1.33
N SER A 365 -18.86 12.36 1.74
CA SER A 365 -20.06 12.73 1.00
C SER A 365 -21.12 13.28 1.97
N GLY A 366 -21.92 14.20 1.50
CA GLY A 366 -23.10 14.67 2.25
C GLY A 366 -24.08 13.55 2.61
N ALA A 367 -24.12 12.49 1.79
CA ALA A 367 -25.00 11.33 1.95
C ALA A 367 -24.47 10.23 2.89
N LEU A 368 -23.29 10.38 3.47
CA LEU A 368 -22.76 9.42 4.45
C LEU A 368 -23.66 9.34 5.70
N PRO A 369 -23.74 8.17 6.38
CA PRO A 369 -24.50 8.00 7.61
C PRO A 369 -24.11 9.04 8.68
N ALA A 370 -25.11 9.63 9.35
CA ALA A 370 -24.88 10.67 10.36
C ALA A 370 -23.98 10.19 11.50
N ALA A 371 -24.18 8.96 11.99
CA ALA A 371 -23.34 8.38 13.04
C ALA A 371 -21.88 8.27 12.62
N PHE A 372 -21.60 7.85 11.36
CA PHE A 372 -20.23 7.77 10.84
C PHE A 372 -19.59 9.17 10.72
N LYS A 373 -20.34 10.17 10.24
CA LYS A 373 -19.87 11.57 10.18
C LYS A 373 -19.49 12.10 11.56
N THR A 374 -20.34 11.84 12.56
CA THR A 374 -20.07 12.23 13.96
C THR A 374 -18.84 11.53 14.50
N TYR A 375 -18.70 10.23 14.24
CA TYR A 375 -17.52 9.46 14.66
C TYR A 375 -16.23 10.00 14.00
N CYS A 376 -16.24 10.25 12.69
CA CYS A 376 -15.11 10.84 12.00
C CYS A 376 -14.71 12.21 12.56
N ALA A 377 -15.69 13.08 12.83
CA ALA A 377 -15.44 14.39 13.42
C ALA A 377 -14.76 14.27 14.79
N ARG A 378 -15.24 13.35 15.65
CA ARG A 378 -14.60 13.07 16.95
C ARG A 378 -13.17 12.55 16.79
N VAL A 379 -12.94 11.56 15.92
CA VAL A 379 -11.59 11.04 15.63
C VAL A 379 -10.67 12.16 15.16
N SER A 380 -11.14 13.05 14.28
CA SER A 380 -10.34 14.21 13.83
C SER A 380 -9.94 15.11 14.99
N CYS A 381 -10.89 15.45 15.87
CA CYS A 381 -10.61 16.35 17.00
C CYS A 381 -9.68 15.75 18.06
N GLU A 382 -9.73 14.42 18.23
CA GLU A 382 -9.01 13.73 19.30
C GLU A 382 -7.66 13.18 18.87
N THR A 383 -7.43 12.96 17.57
CA THR A 383 -6.22 12.26 17.09
C THR A 383 -5.38 13.03 16.09
N ASP A 384 -5.94 14.03 15.40
CA ASP A 384 -5.29 14.74 14.27
C ASP A 384 -4.72 13.82 13.17
N ALA A 385 -5.20 12.57 13.07
CA ALA A 385 -4.57 11.50 12.28
C ALA A 385 -5.41 11.04 11.09
N ILE A 386 -6.45 11.76 10.70
CA ILE A 386 -7.25 11.48 9.50
C ILE A 386 -7.38 12.71 8.61
N GLN A 387 -7.58 12.46 7.31
CA GLN A 387 -7.86 13.51 6.33
C GLN A 387 -9.16 13.22 5.58
N TYR A 388 -9.62 14.19 4.79
CA TYR A 388 -10.86 14.09 4.04
C TYR A 388 -10.63 14.42 2.57
N GLU A 389 -11.32 13.65 1.71
CA GLU A 389 -11.43 13.92 0.27
C GLU A 389 -12.90 13.98 -0.13
N ASN A 390 -13.23 14.86 -1.08
CA ASN A 390 -14.61 15.08 -1.50
C ASN A 390 -15.06 13.99 -2.50
N ASP A 391 -15.72 12.93 -1.98
CA ASP A 391 -16.22 11.82 -2.79
C ASP A 391 -17.28 12.27 -3.81
N ASP A 392 -18.09 13.27 -3.49
CA ASP A 392 -19.14 13.76 -4.40
C ASP A 392 -18.56 14.41 -5.66
N LEU A 393 -17.33 14.96 -5.59
CA LEU A 393 -16.59 15.49 -6.73
C LEU A 393 -15.73 14.43 -7.44
N MET A 394 -15.14 13.50 -6.67
CA MET A 394 -14.20 12.50 -7.23
C MET A 394 -14.91 11.31 -7.86
N ARG A 395 -15.97 10.79 -7.24
CA ARG A 395 -16.72 9.62 -7.74
C ARG A 395 -17.26 9.76 -9.15
N PRO A 396 -17.81 10.89 -9.62
CA PRO A 396 -18.23 11.05 -11.02
C PRO A 396 -17.11 10.86 -12.03
N ILE A 397 -15.85 11.10 -11.64
CA ILE A 397 -14.67 11.01 -12.51
C ILE A 397 -14.06 9.61 -12.48
N TYR A 398 -13.88 9.05 -11.27
CA TYR A 398 -13.10 7.83 -11.02
C TYR A 398 -13.97 6.58 -10.80
N GLY A 399 -15.30 6.72 -10.69
CA GLY A 399 -16.19 5.65 -10.25
C GLY A 399 -16.13 5.45 -8.73
N ASP A 400 -16.71 4.36 -8.23
CA ASP A 400 -16.82 4.06 -6.80
C ASP A 400 -15.71 3.13 -6.28
N ASP A 401 -14.79 2.67 -7.13
CA ASP A 401 -13.65 1.82 -6.74
C ASP A 401 -12.32 2.54 -6.98
N TYR A 402 -12.20 3.72 -6.39
CA TYR A 402 -10.98 4.52 -6.36
C TYR A 402 -10.49 4.69 -4.92
N ALA A 403 -9.25 5.08 -4.78
CA ALA A 403 -8.64 5.47 -3.52
C ALA A 403 -7.65 6.62 -3.74
N ILE A 404 -7.04 7.08 -2.67
CA ILE A 404 -6.09 8.19 -2.69
C ILE A 404 -4.67 7.65 -2.65
N ALA A 405 -3.88 8.04 -3.64
CA ALA A 405 -2.45 7.78 -3.64
C ALA A 405 -1.71 8.92 -2.93
N CYS A 406 -0.87 8.58 -1.95
CA CYS A 406 -0.17 9.57 -1.13
C CYS A 406 -1.17 10.40 -0.31
N CYS A 407 -1.22 11.70 -0.54
CA CYS A 407 -2.06 12.63 0.22
C CYS A 407 -3.37 13.01 -0.50
N VAL A 408 -3.37 13.18 -1.83
CA VAL A 408 -4.52 13.79 -2.54
C VAL A 408 -4.79 13.26 -3.95
N SER A 409 -4.02 12.32 -4.46
CA SER A 409 -4.17 11.88 -5.86
C SER A 409 -5.20 10.75 -5.97
N ALA A 410 -6.40 11.04 -6.46
CA ALA A 410 -7.41 10.02 -6.73
C ALA A 410 -6.98 9.11 -7.88
N MET A 411 -7.13 7.80 -7.70
CA MET A 411 -6.72 6.78 -8.68
C MET A 411 -7.63 5.55 -8.56
N ARG A 412 -8.01 4.96 -9.69
CA ARG A 412 -8.74 3.70 -9.71
C ARG A 412 -7.81 2.55 -9.31
N LEU A 413 -8.26 1.71 -8.38
CA LEU A 413 -7.46 0.63 -7.82
C LEU A 413 -7.01 -0.37 -8.88
N GLY A 414 -5.71 -0.61 -8.95
CA GLY A 414 -5.10 -1.55 -9.89
C GLY A 414 -5.25 -1.20 -11.37
N LYS A 415 -5.61 0.05 -11.70
CA LYS A 415 -5.86 0.50 -13.09
C LYS A 415 -5.07 1.72 -13.49
N ASP A 416 -4.92 2.68 -12.58
CA ASP A 416 -4.28 3.95 -12.90
C ASP A 416 -2.86 3.99 -12.36
N MET A 417 -2.01 4.76 -13.03
CA MET A 417 -0.66 5.08 -12.59
C MET A 417 -0.45 6.58 -12.71
N GLN A 418 0.12 7.19 -11.68
CA GLN A 418 0.60 8.56 -11.74
C GLN A 418 2.09 8.56 -12.06
N PHE A 419 2.44 9.18 -13.17
CA PHE A 419 3.80 9.33 -13.63
C PHE A 419 4.38 10.67 -13.17
N PHE A 420 5.53 10.63 -12.46
CA PHE A 420 6.22 11.84 -12.05
C PHE A 420 7.27 12.24 -13.09
N GLY A 421 6.94 13.19 -13.94
CA GLY A 421 7.89 13.77 -14.87
C GLY A 421 8.70 14.93 -14.24
N ALA A 422 8.00 15.92 -13.70
CA ALA A 422 8.59 17.10 -13.12
C ALA A 422 7.62 17.86 -12.20
N ARG A 423 8.18 18.75 -11.38
CA ARG A 423 7.43 19.79 -10.68
C ARG A 423 7.93 21.15 -11.16
N VAL A 424 7.04 22.10 -11.36
CA VAL A 424 7.39 23.47 -11.71
C VAL A 424 7.56 24.28 -10.44
N ASN A 425 8.65 25.02 -10.35
CA ASN A 425 8.91 25.99 -9.29
C ASN A 425 8.18 27.29 -9.63
N LEU A 426 6.94 27.46 -9.16
CA LEU A 426 6.11 28.62 -9.45
C LEU A 426 6.74 29.94 -8.98
N PRO A 427 7.33 30.07 -7.77
CA PRO A 427 8.04 31.27 -7.38
C PRO A 427 9.19 31.63 -8.33
N LYS A 428 9.96 30.65 -8.77
CA LYS A 428 11.05 30.88 -9.76
C LYS A 428 10.50 31.31 -11.11
N LEU A 429 9.42 30.71 -11.58
CA LEU A 429 8.74 31.08 -12.81
C LEU A 429 8.26 32.54 -12.75
N LEU A 430 7.63 32.91 -11.63
CA LEU A 430 7.20 34.31 -11.42
C LEU A 430 8.38 35.26 -11.43
N LEU A 431 9.46 34.95 -10.71
CA LEU A 431 10.68 35.76 -10.67
C LEU A 431 11.27 35.98 -12.07
N LEU A 432 11.42 34.91 -12.85
CA LEU A 432 11.89 34.97 -14.23
C LEU A 432 10.96 35.81 -15.11
N SER A 433 9.65 35.70 -14.94
CA SER A 433 8.66 36.46 -15.69
C SER A 433 8.78 37.99 -15.41
N LEU A 434 8.98 38.34 -14.15
CA LEU A 434 9.15 39.74 -13.72
C LEU A 434 10.50 40.34 -14.16
N ASN A 435 11.53 39.52 -14.28
CA ASN A 435 12.90 39.94 -14.59
C ASN A 435 13.27 39.74 -16.09
N GLY A 436 12.31 39.59 -16.98
CA GLY A 436 12.58 39.39 -18.40
C GLY A 436 13.39 38.13 -18.73
N GLY A 437 13.17 37.06 -17.99
CA GLY A 437 13.84 35.76 -18.15
C GLY A 437 15.22 35.66 -17.50
N ARG A 438 15.61 36.62 -16.69
CA ARG A 438 16.88 36.61 -15.95
C ARG A 438 16.70 36.10 -14.52
N ASP A 439 17.70 35.33 -14.08
CA ASP A 439 17.75 34.77 -12.71
C ASP A 439 18.44 35.72 -11.73
#